data_dee8d8646a31e040dd81d3eae5fd5042
#
_entry.id   dee8d8646a31e040dd81d3eae5fd5042
#
_cell.length_a   1.000
_cell.length_b   1.000
_cell.length_c   1.000
_cell.angle_alpha   90.00
_cell.angle_beta   90.00
_cell.angle_gamma   90.00
#
_symmetry.space_group_name_H-M   'P 1'
#
loop_
_entity.id
_entity.type
_entity.pdbx_description
1 polymer ?
#
loop_
_entity_poly.entity_id
_entity_poly.type
_entity_poly.pdbx_seq_one_letter_code
_entity_poly.pdbx_strand_id
1 'polypeptide(L)'
;MEEVFPRFGLVPGQLLAPGFSDDPAVAVVIGAKAANINGHFKATGLVDVPSSVAKYTDVPAWVKDNNLTDPALQIFFGSPVFGNAVEHGSVHLAATVASRDADNEGVPYWSPSNRRMLCNGLTHSGRELALTPSEAAYLNGQGIVTGLNFTGQMTVWGNRTAAYPAVTDVKDTFIPVRRMFNYIGNTLVLTAWQFTDSPLRRRFIEQICDSFNLWLNGLAAREYILGGKVAFLPGENPSTDLIDGTARFHVFIAPPPPAREIRFTLEYDPSYLTNLFAE
;
A
#
# COMPACT_ATOMS: atom_id res chain seq x y z
N MET A 1 2.99 -20.32 2.15
CA MET A 1 3.16 -19.16 1.27
C MET A 1 4.27 -19.35 0.26
N GLU A 2 5.39 -19.90 0.67
CA GLU A 2 6.57 -20.13 -0.16
C GLU A 2 6.30 -21.03 -1.37
N GLU A 3 5.32 -21.92 -1.28
CA GLU A 3 4.92 -22.83 -2.35
C GLU A 3 3.92 -22.22 -3.36
N VAL A 4 3.39 -21.02 -3.12
CA VAL A 4 2.35 -20.44 -3.98
C VAL A 4 2.89 -20.17 -5.38
N PHE A 5 4.05 -19.52 -5.48
CA PHE A 5 4.64 -19.23 -6.77
C PHE A 5 5.10 -20.50 -7.51
N PRO A 6 5.84 -21.45 -6.89
CA PRO A 6 6.22 -22.69 -7.57
C PRO A 6 5.05 -23.54 -8.04
N ARG A 7 3.93 -23.54 -7.30
CA ARG A 7 2.75 -24.37 -7.63
C ARG A 7 1.78 -23.70 -8.60
N PHE A 8 1.59 -22.39 -8.49
CA PHE A 8 0.53 -21.68 -9.19
C PHE A 8 1.04 -20.59 -10.14
N GLY A 9 2.32 -20.26 -10.12
CA GLY A 9 2.89 -19.17 -10.92
C GLY A 9 2.41 -17.77 -10.48
N LEU A 10 1.83 -17.64 -9.28
CA LEU A 10 1.25 -16.41 -8.77
C LEU A 10 2.07 -15.87 -7.60
N VAL A 11 2.38 -14.58 -7.63
CA VAL A 11 2.98 -13.87 -6.49
C VAL A 11 1.84 -13.28 -5.64
N PRO A 12 1.72 -13.66 -4.35
CA PRO A 12 0.71 -13.07 -3.47
C PRO A 12 0.94 -11.57 -3.31
N GLY A 13 -0.08 -10.76 -3.57
CA GLY A 13 -0.03 -9.30 -3.35
C GLY A 13 -0.45 -8.89 -1.94
N GLN A 14 -1.28 -9.71 -1.30
CA GLN A 14 -1.83 -9.46 0.02
C GLN A 14 -1.84 -10.75 0.85
N LEU A 15 -1.55 -10.62 2.15
CA LEU A 15 -1.56 -11.70 3.14
C LEU A 15 -2.50 -11.32 4.29
N LEU A 16 -3.44 -12.18 4.60
CA LEU A 16 -4.35 -11.98 5.72
C LEU A 16 -4.67 -13.31 6.41
N ALA A 17 -5.03 -13.26 7.68
CA ALA A 17 -5.47 -14.40 8.49
C ALA A 17 -6.72 -13.99 9.29
N PRO A 18 -7.91 -13.93 8.65
CA PRO A 18 -9.13 -13.48 9.31
C PRO A 18 -9.47 -14.36 10.53
N GLY A 19 -9.82 -13.73 11.65
CA GLY A 19 -10.09 -14.41 12.92
C GLY A 19 -8.85 -14.84 13.70
N PHE A 20 -7.65 -14.56 13.20
CA PHE A 20 -6.38 -14.84 13.87
C PHE A 20 -5.43 -13.64 13.88
N SER A 21 -5.63 -12.68 12.98
CA SER A 21 -4.72 -11.53 12.81
C SER A 21 -4.85 -10.47 13.90
N ASP A 22 -5.84 -10.60 14.76
CA ASP A 22 -6.03 -9.82 16.00
C ASP A 22 -5.08 -10.27 17.13
N ASP A 23 -4.47 -11.47 17.01
CA ASP A 23 -3.34 -11.87 17.85
C ASP A 23 -2.05 -11.18 17.36
N PRO A 24 -1.36 -10.39 18.21
CA PRO A 24 -0.11 -9.73 17.84
C PRO A 24 0.99 -10.68 17.34
N ALA A 25 1.07 -11.90 17.87
CA ALA A 25 2.04 -12.89 17.41
C ALA A 25 1.79 -13.30 15.95
N VAL A 26 0.53 -13.48 15.56
CA VAL A 26 0.14 -13.77 14.17
C VAL A 26 0.37 -12.55 13.29
N ALA A 27 0.04 -11.35 13.78
CA ALA A 27 0.24 -10.10 13.06
C ALA A 27 1.72 -9.86 12.70
N VAL A 28 2.64 -10.07 13.65
CA VAL A 28 4.09 -10.00 13.42
C VAL A 28 4.55 -10.99 12.35
N VAL A 29 4.05 -12.22 12.39
CA VAL A 29 4.39 -13.26 11.40
C VAL A 29 3.86 -12.87 10.01
N ILE A 30 2.64 -12.32 9.91
CA ILE A 30 2.09 -11.82 8.65
C ILE A 30 2.99 -10.72 8.08
N GLY A 31 3.41 -9.75 8.89
CA GLY A 31 4.33 -8.68 8.47
C GLY A 31 5.66 -9.21 7.95
N ALA A 32 6.31 -10.08 8.72
CA ALA A 32 7.59 -10.67 8.35
C ALA A 32 7.49 -11.49 7.04
N LYS A 33 6.41 -12.25 6.86
CA LYS A 33 6.19 -13.03 5.62
C LYS A 33 5.79 -12.13 4.45
N ALA A 34 5.06 -11.05 4.67
CA ALA A 34 4.73 -10.08 3.63
C ALA A 34 5.97 -9.32 3.15
N ALA A 35 6.87 -8.96 4.07
CA ALA A 35 8.11 -8.28 3.74
C ALA A 35 9.07 -9.13 2.91
N ASN A 36 9.01 -10.47 3.06
CA ASN A 36 9.91 -11.39 2.35
C ASN A 36 9.26 -12.76 2.12
N ILE A 37 8.88 -13.03 0.88
CA ILE A 37 8.40 -14.34 0.40
C ILE A 37 9.50 -14.98 -0.44
N ASN A 38 10.05 -16.11 0.02
CA ASN A 38 11.12 -16.87 -0.66
C ASN A 38 12.40 -16.06 -0.95
N GLY A 39 12.70 -15.04 -0.16
CA GLY A 39 13.87 -14.20 -0.38
C GLY A 39 13.76 -13.22 -1.56
N HIS A 40 12.67 -13.24 -2.31
CA HIS A 40 12.55 -12.50 -3.57
C HIS A 40 11.34 -11.59 -3.65
N PHE A 41 10.15 -12.08 -3.22
CA PHE A 41 8.90 -11.38 -3.43
C PHE A 41 8.43 -10.62 -2.18
N LYS A 42 7.63 -9.60 -2.40
CA LYS A 42 7.03 -8.77 -1.36
C LYS A 42 5.54 -8.66 -1.55
N ALA A 43 4.82 -8.68 -0.43
CA ALA A 43 3.39 -8.47 -0.35
C ALA A 43 3.05 -7.39 0.69
N THR A 44 1.78 -7.21 1.00
CA THR A 44 1.31 -6.45 2.16
C THR A 44 0.49 -7.34 3.07
N GLY A 45 0.72 -7.24 4.37
CA GLY A 45 -0.06 -7.92 5.40
C GLY A 45 -1.21 -7.05 5.88
N LEU A 46 -2.39 -7.64 6.05
CA LEU A 46 -3.55 -6.96 6.59
C LEU A 46 -3.95 -7.63 7.90
N VAL A 47 -4.09 -6.82 8.94
CA VAL A 47 -4.37 -7.29 10.30
C VAL A 47 -5.51 -6.51 10.94
N ASP A 48 -6.23 -7.15 11.84
CA ASP A 48 -7.35 -6.57 12.56
C ASP A 48 -6.93 -6.16 13.97
N VAL A 49 -7.49 -5.06 14.49
CA VAL A 49 -7.35 -4.68 15.90
C VAL A 49 -8.30 -5.55 16.74
N PRO A 50 -7.81 -6.19 17.83
CA PRO A 50 -8.64 -7.06 18.66
C PRO A 50 -9.75 -6.30 19.38
N SER A 51 -10.87 -6.97 19.62
CA SER A 51 -12.01 -6.41 20.35
C SER A 51 -11.71 -6.01 21.81
N SER A 52 -10.62 -6.51 22.36
CA SER A 52 -10.12 -6.11 23.71
C SER A 52 -9.65 -4.65 23.75
N VAL A 53 -9.22 -4.07 22.64
CA VAL A 53 -8.86 -2.66 22.50
C VAL A 53 -10.12 -1.85 22.18
N ALA A 54 -10.94 -1.57 23.19
CA ALA A 54 -12.29 -1.07 23.00
C ALA A 54 -12.39 0.37 22.46
N LYS A 55 -11.39 1.21 22.69
CA LYS A 55 -11.41 2.62 22.30
C LYS A 55 -10.43 2.90 21.18
N TYR A 56 -10.84 3.72 20.22
CA TYR A 56 -9.97 4.14 19.11
C TYR A 56 -8.70 4.87 19.60
N THR A 57 -8.77 5.53 20.77
CA THR A 57 -7.63 6.23 21.40
C THR A 57 -6.54 5.28 21.89
N ASP A 58 -6.89 4.03 22.19
CA ASP A 58 -5.98 3.05 22.76
C ASP A 58 -5.27 2.21 21.69
N VAL A 59 -5.77 2.27 20.45
CA VAL A 59 -5.22 1.51 19.30
C VAL A 59 -3.75 1.85 19.01
N PRO A 60 -3.32 3.13 19.00
CA PRO A 60 -1.91 3.46 18.76
C PRO A 60 -0.96 2.90 19.83
N ALA A 61 -1.39 2.86 21.09
CA ALA A 61 -0.62 2.24 22.17
C ALA A 61 -0.49 0.73 21.94
N TRP A 62 -1.59 0.05 21.62
CA TRP A 62 -1.59 -1.37 21.29
C TRP A 62 -0.64 -1.71 20.13
N VAL A 63 -0.68 -0.91 19.05
CA VAL A 63 0.23 -1.08 17.89
C VAL A 63 1.68 -0.97 18.30
N LYS A 64 2.01 0.05 19.11
CA LYS A 64 3.37 0.30 19.59
C LYS A 64 3.87 -0.78 20.55
N ASP A 65 3.05 -1.16 21.51
CA ASP A 65 3.41 -2.13 22.55
C ASP A 65 3.66 -3.53 21.96
N ASN A 66 3.01 -3.83 20.83
CA ASN A 66 3.19 -5.09 20.11
C ASN A 66 4.16 -5.00 18.92
N ASN A 67 4.88 -3.87 18.74
CA ASN A 67 5.85 -3.65 17.67
C ASN A 67 5.28 -3.84 16.25
N LEU A 68 4.00 -3.52 16.03
CA LEU A 68 3.32 -3.64 14.75
C LEU A 68 3.58 -2.40 13.87
N THR A 69 4.85 -2.04 13.66
CA THR A 69 5.27 -0.82 12.94
C THR A 69 5.96 -1.12 11.60
N ASP A 70 5.70 -2.28 11.03
CA ASP A 70 6.30 -2.69 9.75
C ASP A 70 5.58 -2.00 8.57
N PRO A 71 6.31 -1.43 7.59
CA PRO A 71 5.73 -0.86 6.37
C PRO A 71 4.99 -1.89 5.48
N ALA A 72 5.23 -3.19 5.67
CA ALA A 72 4.46 -4.23 5.01
C ALA A 72 3.09 -4.47 5.64
N LEU A 73 2.79 -3.89 6.83
CA LEU A 73 1.51 -4.06 7.51
C LEU A 73 0.53 -2.91 7.24
N GLN A 74 -0.75 -3.28 7.16
CA GLN A 74 -1.91 -2.38 7.17
C GLN A 74 -2.82 -2.85 8.30
N ILE A 75 -3.09 -1.98 9.27
CA ILE A 75 -3.88 -2.30 10.46
C ILE A 75 -5.25 -1.71 10.31
N PHE A 76 -6.29 -2.52 10.46
CA PHE A 76 -7.68 -2.09 10.36
C PHE A 76 -8.35 -2.08 11.73
N PHE A 77 -9.01 -0.96 12.06
CA PHE A 77 -9.80 -0.79 13.27
C PHE A 77 -11.29 -0.81 12.96
N GLY A 78 -12.01 -1.72 13.60
CA GLY A 78 -13.44 -1.93 13.45
C GLY A 78 -13.79 -3.18 12.65
N SER A 79 -14.97 -3.71 12.87
CA SER A 79 -15.50 -4.92 12.22
C SER A 79 -16.71 -4.52 11.36
N PRO A 80 -16.65 -4.69 10.03
CA PRO A 80 -17.77 -4.39 9.15
C PRO A 80 -18.98 -5.29 9.41
N VAL A 81 -20.18 -4.72 9.27
CA VAL A 81 -21.44 -5.45 9.37
C VAL A 81 -22.02 -5.58 7.97
N PHE A 82 -22.19 -6.80 7.49
CA PHE A 82 -22.84 -7.10 6.23
C PHE A 82 -24.08 -7.96 6.45
N GLY A 83 -25.25 -7.38 6.17
CA GLY A 83 -26.52 -7.99 6.59
C GLY A 83 -26.57 -8.11 8.11
N ASN A 84 -26.63 -9.35 8.61
CA ASN A 84 -26.61 -9.67 10.06
C ASN A 84 -25.25 -10.24 10.53
N ALA A 85 -24.27 -10.36 9.64
CA ALA A 85 -22.95 -10.90 9.97
C ALA A 85 -21.98 -9.78 10.33
N VAL A 86 -21.17 -10.01 11.35
CA VAL A 86 -20.00 -9.20 11.69
C VAL A 86 -18.79 -9.86 11.07
N GLU A 87 -18.08 -9.11 10.23
CA GLU A 87 -16.97 -9.61 9.44
C GLU A 87 -15.67 -8.96 9.83
N HIS A 88 -14.55 -9.50 9.34
CA HIS A 88 -13.21 -8.98 9.62
C HIS A 88 -12.89 -7.76 8.74
N GLY A 89 -12.38 -6.69 9.33
CA GLY A 89 -12.01 -5.47 8.63
C GLY A 89 -10.90 -5.69 7.61
N SER A 90 -9.93 -6.54 7.93
CA SER A 90 -8.85 -6.95 7.02
C SER A 90 -9.38 -7.55 5.71
N VAL A 91 -10.46 -8.34 5.75
CA VAL A 91 -11.08 -8.93 4.55
C VAL A 91 -11.72 -7.85 3.68
N HIS A 92 -12.47 -6.93 4.28
CA HIS A 92 -13.09 -5.82 3.54
C HIS A 92 -12.06 -4.86 2.95
N LEU A 93 -10.98 -4.59 3.68
CA LEU A 93 -9.86 -3.82 3.17
C LEU A 93 -9.22 -4.54 1.98
N ALA A 94 -8.94 -5.84 2.10
CA ALA A 94 -8.36 -6.65 1.02
C ALA A 94 -9.26 -6.66 -0.23
N ALA A 95 -10.56 -6.83 -0.06
CA ALA A 95 -11.53 -6.81 -1.15
C ALA A 95 -11.58 -5.43 -1.84
N THR A 96 -11.57 -4.34 -1.06
CA THR A 96 -11.54 -2.97 -1.61
C THR A 96 -10.27 -2.71 -2.40
N VAL A 97 -9.13 -3.16 -1.88
CA VAL A 97 -7.82 -3.07 -2.56
C VAL A 97 -7.83 -3.87 -3.86
N ALA A 98 -8.29 -5.13 -3.82
CA ALA A 98 -8.33 -5.99 -5.00
C ALA A 98 -9.28 -5.46 -6.10
N SER A 99 -10.45 -4.97 -5.70
CA SER A 99 -11.38 -4.31 -6.63
C SER A 99 -10.74 -3.08 -7.28
N ARG A 100 -10.02 -2.29 -6.49
CA ARG A 100 -9.38 -1.09 -7.00
C ARG A 100 -8.22 -1.39 -7.95
N ASP A 101 -7.45 -2.43 -7.66
CA ASP A 101 -6.40 -2.90 -8.56
C ASP A 101 -6.99 -3.42 -9.88
N ALA A 102 -8.10 -4.15 -9.82
CA ALA A 102 -8.80 -4.65 -11.02
C ALA A 102 -9.29 -3.50 -11.92
N ASP A 103 -9.81 -2.41 -11.33
CA ASP A 103 -10.19 -1.19 -12.06
C ASP A 103 -9.00 -0.51 -12.79
N ASN A 104 -7.77 -0.84 -12.39
CA ASN A 104 -6.54 -0.25 -12.88
C ASN A 104 -5.60 -1.29 -13.54
N GLU A 105 -6.16 -2.26 -14.26
CA GLU A 105 -5.39 -3.30 -14.99
C GLU A 105 -4.45 -4.12 -14.08
N GLY A 106 -4.78 -4.25 -12.80
CA GLY A 106 -3.95 -4.94 -11.80
C GLY A 106 -2.78 -4.11 -11.25
N VAL A 107 -2.68 -2.82 -11.60
CA VAL A 107 -1.61 -1.94 -11.13
C VAL A 107 -2.02 -1.24 -9.83
N PRO A 108 -1.28 -1.42 -8.71
CA PRO A 108 -1.71 -1.01 -7.37
C PRO A 108 -1.34 0.45 -7.01
N TYR A 109 -1.43 1.39 -7.95
CA TYR A 109 -1.01 2.79 -7.73
C TYR A 109 -2.05 3.65 -7.01
N TRP A 110 -3.29 3.16 -6.91
CA TRP A 110 -4.37 3.93 -6.31
C TRP A 110 -4.61 3.58 -4.83
N SER A 111 -4.91 4.60 -4.02
CA SER A 111 -5.24 4.41 -2.60
C SER A 111 -6.58 3.70 -2.41
N PRO A 112 -6.69 2.75 -1.45
CA PRO A 112 -7.97 2.19 -1.03
C PRO A 112 -8.82 3.19 -0.22
N SER A 113 -8.22 4.24 0.31
CA SER A 113 -8.91 5.25 1.10
C SER A 113 -9.98 5.98 0.28
N ASN A 114 -11.08 6.34 0.95
CA ASN A 114 -12.25 6.97 0.35
C ASN A 114 -12.91 6.11 -0.76
N ARG A 115 -12.81 4.78 -0.64
CA ARG A 115 -13.49 3.84 -1.53
C ARG A 115 -14.59 3.13 -0.79
N ARG A 116 -15.71 2.91 -1.48
CA ARG A 116 -16.87 2.24 -0.92
C ARG A 116 -16.50 0.87 -0.40
N MET A 117 -16.91 0.61 0.81
CA MET A 117 -16.86 -0.68 1.47
C MET A 117 -18.28 -1.29 1.47
N LEU A 118 -18.42 -2.53 1.02
CA LEU A 118 -19.73 -3.20 0.96
C LEU A 118 -20.12 -3.68 2.36
N CYS A 119 -20.63 -2.76 3.19
CA CYS A 119 -21.16 -3.07 4.52
C CYS A 119 -22.22 -2.03 4.92
N ASN A 120 -23.04 -2.39 5.90
CA ASN A 120 -24.10 -1.55 6.41
C ASN A 120 -23.62 -0.57 7.50
N GLY A 121 -22.53 -0.95 8.21
CA GLY A 121 -21.96 -0.18 9.31
C GLY A 121 -20.70 -0.83 9.83
N LEU A 122 -20.17 -0.30 10.91
CA LEU A 122 -19.06 -0.89 11.66
C LEU A 122 -19.50 -1.19 13.09
N THR A 123 -18.94 -2.24 13.64
CA THR A 123 -19.01 -2.54 15.07
C THR A 123 -17.59 -2.71 15.62
N HIS A 124 -17.44 -2.52 16.92
CA HIS A 124 -16.24 -2.89 17.63
C HIS A 124 -16.57 -3.22 19.10
N SER A 125 -15.97 -4.27 19.63
CA SER A 125 -16.24 -4.74 21.02
C SER A 125 -17.76 -4.93 21.30
N GLY A 126 -18.51 -5.43 20.31
CA GLY A 126 -19.95 -5.68 20.43
C GLY A 126 -20.83 -4.43 20.43
N ARG A 127 -20.30 -3.25 20.07
CA ARG A 127 -21.03 -1.98 19.98
C ARG A 127 -20.91 -1.39 18.58
N GLU A 128 -21.90 -0.62 18.18
CA GLU A 128 -21.82 0.18 16.97
C GLU A 128 -20.61 1.14 17.05
N LEU A 129 -19.85 1.19 15.97
CA LEU A 129 -18.71 2.07 15.82
C LEU A 129 -19.04 3.14 14.77
N ALA A 130 -19.41 4.32 15.23
CA ALA A 130 -19.67 5.49 14.40
C ALA A 130 -18.58 6.54 14.67
N LEU A 131 -17.53 6.53 13.86
CA LEU A 131 -16.44 7.51 13.99
C LEU A 131 -16.80 8.81 13.31
N THR A 132 -16.46 9.91 13.96
CA THR A 132 -16.43 11.25 13.34
C THR A 132 -15.22 11.38 12.42
N PRO A 133 -15.24 12.32 11.44
CA PRO A 133 -14.07 12.60 10.61
C PRO A 133 -12.79 12.91 11.41
N SER A 134 -12.91 13.58 12.54
CA SER A 134 -11.79 13.92 13.42
C SER A 134 -11.17 12.69 14.09
N GLU A 135 -12.01 11.76 14.57
CA GLU A 135 -11.55 10.50 15.18
C GLU A 135 -10.90 9.59 14.14
N ALA A 136 -11.50 9.50 12.95
CA ALA A 136 -10.90 8.75 11.83
C ALA A 136 -9.58 9.40 11.36
N ALA A 137 -9.49 10.72 11.34
CA ALA A 137 -8.25 11.45 11.03
C ALA A 137 -7.16 11.20 12.09
N TYR A 138 -7.54 11.12 13.36
CA TYR A 138 -6.61 10.74 14.43
C TYR A 138 -6.01 9.35 14.20
N LEU A 139 -6.84 8.34 13.91
CA LEU A 139 -6.37 6.98 13.59
C LEU A 139 -5.43 6.97 12.37
N ASN A 140 -5.80 7.68 11.30
CA ASN A 140 -4.97 7.81 10.11
C ASN A 140 -3.64 8.52 10.39
N GLY A 141 -3.63 9.46 11.34
CA GLY A 141 -2.44 10.11 11.86
C GLY A 141 -1.51 9.16 12.63
N GLN A 142 -1.98 7.95 12.95
CA GLN A 142 -1.24 6.89 13.63
C GLN A 142 -1.02 5.65 12.74
N GLY A 143 -1.23 5.76 11.43
CA GLY A 143 -1.02 4.65 10.49
C GLY A 143 -2.10 3.57 10.52
N ILE A 144 -3.27 3.88 11.08
CA ILE A 144 -4.38 2.94 11.26
C ILE A 144 -5.47 3.26 10.24
N VAL A 145 -5.94 2.22 9.54
CA VAL A 145 -7.05 2.28 8.60
C VAL A 145 -8.34 1.94 9.34
N THR A 146 -9.45 2.58 8.97
CA THR A 146 -10.77 2.31 9.52
C THR A 146 -11.84 2.47 8.44
N GLY A 147 -13.10 2.35 8.80
CA GLY A 147 -14.21 2.76 7.93
C GLY A 147 -14.81 4.07 8.43
N LEU A 148 -15.31 4.87 7.50
CA LEU A 148 -15.97 6.15 7.77
C LEU A 148 -17.22 6.30 6.91
N ASN A 149 -18.33 6.66 7.53
CA ASN A 149 -19.53 7.09 6.83
C ASN A 149 -19.68 8.61 6.98
N PHE A 150 -19.24 9.36 5.96
CA PHE A 150 -19.35 10.82 5.95
C PHE A 150 -20.40 11.33 4.95
N THR A 151 -20.53 10.64 3.80
CA THR A 151 -21.41 11.06 2.69
C THR A 151 -22.60 10.13 2.48
N GLY A 152 -22.99 9.36 3.50
CA GLY A 152 -24.09 8.40 3.43
C GLY A 152 -23.68 7.01 2.92
N GLN A 153 -22.41 6.80 2.67
CA GLN A 153 -21.84 5.50 2.31
C GLN A 153 -20.65 5.17 3.20
N MET A 154 -20.55 3.89 3.59
CA MET A 154 -19.37 3.42 4.30
C MET A 154 -18.19 3.32 3.33
N THR A 155 -17.10 3.97 3.67
CA THR A 155 -15.86 3.97 2.89
C THR A 155 -14.69 3.52 3.75
N VAL A 156 -13.69 2.86 3.13
CA VAL A 156 -12.38 2.69 3.75
C VAL A 156 -11.77 4.06 3.98
N TRP A 157 -11.22 4.31 5.16
CA TRP A 157 -10.61 5.58 5.52
C TRP A 157 -9.23 5.39 6.13
N GLY A 158 -8.22 5.72 5.36
CA GLY A 158 -6.81 5.59 5.72
C GLY A 158 -5.95 5.18 4.53
N ASN A 159 -4.80 5.82 4.39
CA ASN A 159 -3.86 5.61 3.28
C ASN A 159 -2.42 5.41 3.77
N ARG A 160 -2.23 5.19 5.09
CA ARG A 160 -0.92 4.99 5.70
C ARG A 160 -0.72 3.53 6.08
N THR A 161 0.53 3.07 5.99
CA THR A 161 0.97 1.78 6.54
C THR A 161 1.18 1.90 8.04
N ALA A 162 1.34 0.77 8.71
CA ALA A 162 1.63 0.70 10.15
C ALA A 162 2.97 1.33 10.55
N ALA A 163 3.89 1.59 9.61
CA ALA A 163 5.16 2.27 9.88
C ALA A 163 4.99 3.76 10.26
N TYR A 164 3.88 4.38 9.85
CA TYR A 164 3.59 5.77 10.20
C TYR A 164 3.02 5.86 11.63
N PRO A 165 3.38 6.86 12.45
CA PRO A 165 4.25 8.01 12.15
C PRO A 165 5.73 7.81 12.47
N ALA A 166 6.16 6.63 12.93
CA ALA A 166 7.55 6.38 13.32
C ALA A 166 8.52 6.53 12.13
N VAL A 167 8.08 6.14 10.94
CA VAL A 167 8.76 6.38 9.66
C VAL A 167 7.98 7.43 8.88
N THR A 168 8.68 8.34 8.21
CA THR A 168 8.10 9.42 7.40
C THR A 168 8.45 9.32 5.91
N ASP A 169 9.29 8.37 5.53
CA ASP A 169 9.64 8.12 4.13
C ASP A 169 8.37 7.77 3.32
N VAL A 170 8.13 8.50 2.24
CA VAL A 170 6.98 8.33 1.36
C VAL A 170 6.84 6.90 0.85
N LYS A 171 7.97 6.23 0.56
CA LYS A 171 8.04 4.85 0.09
C LYS A 171 7.42 3.86 1.08
N ASP A 172 7.63 4.10 2.37
CA ASP A 172 7.27 3.14 3.43
C ASP A 172 5.96 3.50 4.14
N THR A 173 5.50 4.74 4.02
CA THR A 173 4.36 5.23 4.78
C THR A 173 3.04 5.28 4.04
N PHE A 174 3.04 5.41 2.70
CA PHE A 174 1.80 5.39 1.94
C PHE A 174 1.50 4.00 1.38
N ILE A 175 0.30 3.49 1.66
CA ILE A 175 -0.18 2.18 1.17
C ILE A 175 0.01 2.04 -0.35
N PRO A 176 -0.49 2.95 -1.22
CA PRO A 176 -0.35 2.78 -2.66
C PRO A 176 1.11 2.87 -3.12
N VAL A 177 1.91 3.76 -2.51
CA VAL A 177 3.33 3.89 -2.88
C VAL A 177 4.09 2.62 -2.52
N ARG A 178 3.92 2.10 -1.28
CA ARG A 178 4.54 0.85 -0.84
C ARG A 178 4.16 -0.33 -1.74
N ARG A 179 2.89 -0.41 -2.11
CA ARG A 179 2.38 -1.46 -3.00
C ARG A 179 2.96 -1.35 -4.42
N MET A 180 3.13 -0.13 -4.93
CA MET A 180 3.82 0.10 -6.21
C MET A 180 5.28 -0.34 -6.18
N PHE A 181 6.00 -0.06 -5.09
CA PHE A 181 7.37 -0.58 -4.92
C PHE A 181 7.41 -2.12 -4.89
N ASN A 182 6.45 -2.75 -4.22
CA ASN A 182 6.34 -4.22 -4.21
C ASN A 182 6.02 -4.76 -5.61
N TYR A 183 5.04 -4.17 -6.31
CA TYR A 183 4.63 -4.56 -7.66
C TYR A 183 5.78 -4.46 -8.66
N ILE A 184 6.46 -3.32 -8.68
CA ILE A 184 7.60 -3.10 -9.58
C ILE A 184 8.74 -4.06 -9.21
N GLY A 185 9.09 -4.17 -7.92
CA GLY A 185 10.14 -5.10 -7.47
C GLY A 185 9.87 -6.54 -7.83
N ASN A 186 8.65 -7.03 -7.60
CA ASN A 186 8.23 -8.40 -7.96
C ASN A 186 8.29 -8.63 -9.48
N THR A 187 7.85 -7.66 -10.29
CA THR A 187 7.92 -7.73 -11.76
C THR A 187 9.36 -7.76 -12.26
N LEU A 188 10.23 -6.94 -11.66
CA LEU A 188 11.66 -6.95 -11.98
C LEU A 188 12.30 -8.32 -11.71
N VAL A 189 12.00 -8.93 -10.54
CA VAL A 189 12.50 -10.27 -10.19
C VAL A 189 12.04 -11.30 -11.22
N LEU A 190 10.74 -11.34 -11.53
CA LEU A 190 10.18 -12.30 -12.48
C LEU A 190 10.78 -12.15 -13.88
N THR A 191 10.93 -10.89 -14.34
CA THR A 191 11.48 -10.60 -15.66
C THR A 191 12.98 -10.84 -15.71
N ALA A 192 13.71 -10.49 -14.64
CA ALA A 192 15.16 -10.68 -14.59
C ALA A 192 15.57 -12.15 -14.47
N TRP A 193 14.67 -13.04 -14.02
CA TRP A 193 14.97 -14.46 -13.87
C TRP A 193 15.49 -15.11 -15.15
N GLN A 194 14.94 -14.74 -16.30
CA GLN A 194 15.40 -15.26 -17.61
C GLN A 194 16.83 -14.84 -18.01
N PHE A 195 17.37 -13.83 -17.34
CA PHE A 195 18.72 -13.33 -17.61
C PHE A 195 19.79 -13.97 -16.72
N THR A 196 19.38 -14.74 -15.70
CA THR A 196 20.30 -15.44 -14.80
C THR A 196 21.20 -16.40 -15.57
N ASP A 197 22.46 -16.52 -15.17
CA ASP A 197 23.51 -17.33 -15.81
C ASP A 197 23.90 -16.90 -17.24
N SER A 198 23.41 -15.79 -17.72
CA SER A 198 23.86 -15.21 -18.99
C SER A 198 25.25 -14.58 -18.87
N PRO A 199 26.10 -14.65 -19.92
CA PRO A 199 27.43 -14.04 -19.89
C PRO A 199 27.36 -12.53 -19.61
N LEU A 200 28.01 -12.07 -18.54
CA LEU A 200 28.05 -10.66 -18.14
C LEU A 200 28.90 -9.83 -19.13
N ARG A 201 28.25 -9.19 -20.09
CA ARG A 201 28.87 -8.34 -21.11
C ARG A 201 28.25 -6.96 -21.08
N ARG A 202 28.96 -5.94 -21.55
CA ARG A 202 28.46 -4.56 -21.65
C ARG A 202 27.09 -4.51 -22.37
N ARG A 203 26.96 -5.14 -23.53
CA ARG A 203 25.73 -5.17 -24.31
C ARG A 203 24.56 -5.85 -23.55
N PHE A 204 24.85 -6.84 -22.71
CA PHE A 204 23.87 -7.50 -21.87
C PHE A 204 23.35 -6.57 -20.77
N ILE A 205 24.24 -5.79 -20.12
CA ILE A 205 23.87 -4.79 -19.12
C ILE A 205 22.99 -3.69 -19.75
N GLU A 206 23.39 -3.20 -20.94
CA GLU A 206 22.63 -2.21 -21.70
C GLU A 206 21.23 -2.75 -22.05
N GLN A 207 21.13 -3.99 -22.53
CA GLN A 207 19.85 -4.65 -22.87
C GLN A 207 18.90 -4.74 -21.65
N ILE A 208 19.42 -5.09 -20.47
CA ILE A 208 18.62 -5.12 -19.23
C ILE A 208 18.09 -3.71 -18.93
N CYS A 209 18.97 -2.71 -18.90
CA CYS A 209 18.57 -1.34 -18.64
C CYS A 209 17.52 -0.84 -19.63
N ASP A 210 17.71 -1.07 -20.92
CA ASP A 210 16.80 -0.63 -21.99
C ASP A 210 15.43 -1.31 -21.87
N SER A 211 15.39 -2.62 -21.63
CA SER A 211 14.15 -3.38 -21.49
C SER A 211 13.30 -2.88 -20.32
N PHE A 212 13.93 -2.68 -19.15
CA PHE A 212 13.21 -2.19 -17.99
C PHE A 212 12.84 -0.70 -18.10
N ASN A 213 13.69 0.12 -18.72
CA ASN A 213 13.37 1.53 -18.97
C ASN A 213 12.19 1.68 -19.93
N LEU A 214 12.10 0.85 -20.97
CA LEU A 214 10.95 0.84 -21.88
C LEU A 214 9.65 0.51 -21.13
N TRP A 215 9.68 -0.50 -20.24
CA TRP A 215 8.53 -0.85 -19.42
C TRP A 215 8.13 0.26 -18.43
N LEU A 216 9.10 0.85 -17.72
CA LEU A 216 8.84 1.97 -16.80
C LEU A 216 8.29 3.20 -17.52
N ASN A 217 8.78 3.50 -18.73
CA ASN A 217 8.23 4.57 -19.58
C ASN A 217 6.77 4.26 -19.98
N GLY A 218 6.43 3.00 -20.20
CA GLY A 218 5.06 2.56 -20.44
C GLY A 218 4.14 2.77 -19.23
N LEU A 219 4.63 2.56 -18.00
CA LEU A 219 3.89 2.87 -16.78
C LEU A 219 3.73 4.40 -16.60
N ALA A 220 4.76 5.17 -16.90
CA ALA A 220 4.73 6.62 -16.82
C ALA A 220 3.76 7.24 -17.86
N ALA A 221 3.75 6.72 -19.09
CA ALA A 221 2.82 7.17 -20.15
C ALA A 221 1.35 6.92 -19.79
N ARG A 222 1.07 5.92 -18.94
CA ARG A 222 -0.26 5.63 -18.40
C ARG A 222 -0.53 6.31 -17.04
N GLU A 223 0.38 7.18 -16.59
CA GLU A 223 0.29 7.93 -15.34
C GLU A 223 0.26 7.04 -14.07
N TYR A 224 0.70 5.78 -14.16
CA TYR A 224 0.79 4.89 -12.99
C TYR A 224 2.00 5.24 -12.10
N ILE A 225 3.03 5.85 -12.69
CA ILE A 225 4.16 6.46 -12.00
C ILE A 225 4.45 7.83 -12.62
N LEU A 226 5.02 8.75 -11.86
CA LEU A 226 5.44 10.06 -12.35
C LEU A 226 6.72 9.96 -13.20
N GLY A 227 7.48 8.89 -13.01
CA GLY A 227 8.68 8.57 -13.76
C GLY A 227 9.44 7.42 -13.12
N GLY A 228 10.35 6.83 -13.91
CA GLY A 228 11.22 5.77 -13.41
C GLY A 228 12.41 5.53 -14.34
N LYS A 229 13.49 5.00 -13.76
CA LYS A 229 14.71 4.68 -14.49
C LYS A 229 15.45 3.53 -13.82
N VAL A 230 15.93 2.60 -14.64
CA VAL A 230 16.92 1.59 -14.23
C VAL A 230 18.28 2.00 -14.77
N ALA A 231 19.29 1.96 -13.93
CA ALA A 231 20.65 2.32 -14.27
C ALA A 231 21.65 1.32 -13.69
N PHE A 232 22.70 1.04 -14.44
CA PHE A 232 23.88 0.35 -13.93
C PHE A 232 24.90 1.41 -13.49
N LEU A 233 25.11 1.51 -12.19
CA LEU A 233 26.00 2.52 -11.61
C LEU A 233 27.36 1.90 -11.31
N PRO A 234 28.46 2.37 -11.93
CA PRO A 234 29.80 1.83 -11.69
C PRO A 234 30.23 1.85 -10.21
N GLY A 235 29.82 2.87 -9.46
CA GLY A 235 30.11 2.98 -8.03
C GLY A 235 29.46 1.93 -7.14
N GLU A 236 28.40 1.29 -7.60
CA GLU A 236 27.69 0.19 -6.89
C GLU A 236 28.15 -1.20 -7.36
N ASN A 237 29.02 -1.27 -8.37
CA ASN A 237 29.47 -2.49 -9.03
C ASN A 237 31.00 -2.59 -9.02
N PRO A 238 31.63 -2.86 -7.86
CA PRO A 238 33.06 -3.06 -7.79
C PRO A 238 33.49 -4.28 -8.60
N SER A 239 34.73 -4.25 -9.10
CA SER A 239 35.26 -5.33 -9.96
C SER A 239 35.26 -6.70 -9.29
N THR A 240 35.39 -6.76 -7.97
CA THR A 240 35.31 -8.00 -7.18
C THR A 240 33.95 -8.68 -7.34
N ASP A 241 32.87 -7.91 -7.26
CA ASP A 241 31.51 -8.43 -7.37
C ASP A 241 31.18 -8.85 -8.80
N LEU A 242 31.66 -8.07 -9.79
CA LEU A 242 31.49 -8.41 -11.20
C LEU A 242 32.25 -9.69 -11.59
N ILE A 243 33.44 -9.94 -11.02
CA ILE A 243 34.21 -11.18 -11.21
C ILE A 243 33.46 -12.36 -10.62
N ASP A 244 32.78 -12.17 -9.49
CA ASP A 244 31.91 -13.17 -8.85
C ASP A 244 30.54 -13.33 -9.54
N GLY A 245 30.31 -12.63 -10.65
CA GLY A 245 29.08 -12.70 -11.43
C GLY A 245 27.92 -11.86 -10.86
N THR A 246 28.18 -11.03 -9.84
CA THR A 246 27.15 -10.18 -9.23
C THR A 246 27.08 -8.81 -9.93
N ALA A 247 25.94 -8.52 -10.55
CA ALA A 247 25.64 -7.19 -11.13
C ALA A 247 24.46 -6.55 -10.42
N ARG A 248 24.61 -5.30 -9.98
CA ARG A 248 23.58 -4.51 -9.31
C ARG A 248 23.03 -3.44 -10.23
N PHE A 249 21.70 -3.39 -10.31
CA PHE A 249 20.99 -2.36 -11.04
C PHE A 249 20.24 -1.47 -10.05
N HIS A 250 20.45 -0.17 -10.17
CA HIS A 250 19.73 0.80 -9.35
C HIS A 250 18.42 1.21 -10.04
N VAL A 251 17.31 1.14 -9.29
CA VAL A 251 15.97 1.43 -9.81
C VAL A 251 15.43 2.67 -9.11
N PHE A 252 15.27 3.74 -9.88
CA PHE A 252 14.63 4.97 -9.44
C PHE A 252 13.18 4.97 -9.89
N ILE A 253 12.23 5.15 -9.00
CA ILE A 253 10.80 5.22 -9.32
C ILE A 253 10.12 6.25 -8.42
N ALA A 254 9.12 6.92 -8.98
CA ALA A 254 8.29 7.89 -8.28
C ALA A 254 6.81 7.60 -8.51
N PRO A 255 6.18 6.70 -7.71
CA PRO A 255 4.73 6.55 -7.70
C PRO A 255 4.05 7.83 -7.21
N PRO A 256 2.88 8.23 -7.75
CA PRO A 256 2.17 9.40 -7.29
C PRO A 256 1.69 9.22 -5.84
N PRO A 257 1.98 10.17 -4.93
CA PRO A 257 1.44 10.13 -3.58
C PRO A 257 -0.07 10.42 -3.62
N PRO A 258 -0.88 9.83 -2.73
CA PRO A 258 -2.30 10.12 -2.67
C PRO A 258 -2.55 11.57 -2.24
N ALA A 259 -3.53 12.24 -2.85
CA ALA A 259 -4.00 13.56 -2.43
C ALA A 259 -4.71 13.44 -1.07
N ARG A 260 -3.97 13.63 0.02
CA ARG A 260 -4.45 13.45 1.39
C ARG A 260 -5.28 14.61 1.89
N GLU A 261 -5.00 15.80 1.43
CA GLU A 261 -5.65 17.03 1.87
C GLU A 261 -5.81 17.96 0.67
N ILE A 262 -7.03 18.48 0.51
CA ILE A 262 -7.35 19.48 -0.51
C ILE A 262 -7.88 20.69 0.22
N ARG A 263 -7.23 21.84 0.07
CA ARG A 263 -7.61 23.10 0.71
C ARG A 263 -8.16 24.06 -0.33
N PHE A 264 -9.28 24.68 -0.02
CA PHE A 264 -9.86 25.76 -0.80
C PHE A 264 -9.82 27.05 0.03
N THR A 265 -9.27 28.11 -0.56
CA THR A 265 -9.38 29.46 -0.01
C THR A 265 -10.52 30.17 -0.75
N LEU A 266 -11.51 30.63 -0.01
CA LEU A 266 -12.62 31.39 -0.56
C LEU A 266 -12.36 32.86 -0.32
N GLU A 267 -12.43 33.65 -1.39
CA GLU A 267 -12.26 35.11 -1.34
C GLU A 267 -13.46 35.75 -2.04
N TYR A 268 -13.98 36.81 -1.41
CA TYR A 268 -15.01 37.62 -2.03
C TYR A 268 -14.37 38.58 -3.04
N ASP A 269 -14.71 38.41 -4.31
CA ASP A 269 -14.21 39.26 -5.38
C ASP A 269 -15.24 40.35 -5.72
N PRO A 270 -14.98 41.60 -5.31
CA PRO A 270 -15.92 42.71 -5.56
C PRO A 270 -15.99 43.10 -7.03
N SER A 271 -15.08 42.66 -7.91
CA SER A 271 -15.11 42.96 -9.33
C SER A 271 -16.37 42.42 -10.02
N TYR A 272 -16.94 41.31 -9.50
CA TYR A 272 -18.19 40.73 -10.00
C TYR A 272 -19.43 41.58 -9.73
N LEU A 273 -19.35 42.62 -8.84
CA LEU A 273 -20.45 43.54 -8.65
C LEU A 273 -20.81 44.36 -9.91
N THR A 274 -19.87 44.49 -10.84
CA THR A 274 -20.15 45.11 -12.16
C THR A 274 -21.23 44.40 -12.93
N ASN A 275 -21.42 43.08 -12.69
CA ASN A 275 -22.49 42.29 -13.35
C ASN A 275 -23.91 42.68 -12.89
N LEU A 276 -24.05 43.44 -11.80
CA LEU A 276 -25.36 44.00 -11.38
C LEU A 276 -25.86 45.08 -12.36
N PHE A 277 -24.98 45.64 -13.16
CA PHE A 277 -25.27 46.72 -14.09
C PHE A 277 -25.11 46.30 -15.57
N ALA A 278 -24.74 45.04 -15.79
CA ALA A 278 -24.71 44.48 -17.16
C ALA A 278 -26.15 44.14 -17.56
N GLU A 279 -26.65 44.74 -18.67
CA GLU A 279 -27.92 44.41 -19.31
C GLU A 279 -27.87 43.07 -20.03
#